data_71cd25e206017846d84047102efb4494
#
_entry.id   71cd25e206017846d84047102efb4494
#
_cell.length_a   1.000
_cell.length_b   1.000
_cell.length_c   1.000
_cell.angle_alpha   90.00
_cell.angle_beta   90.00
_cell.angle_gamma   90.00
#
_symmetry.space_group_name_H-M   'P 1'
#
loop_
_entity.id
_entity.type
_entity.pdbx_description
1 polymer ?
#
loop_
_entity_poly.entity_id
_entity_poly.type
_entity_poly.pdbx_seq_one_letter_code
_entity_poly.pdbx_strand_id
1 'polypeptide(L)'
;MCVALFSMSALAQEKGDVAVGLRGGANFAKIKVIGLEESVTKLGLGAFAQYSLTDHWRLELEGIYHPMKNHVSDVTLGLNVHYLFNLGDAIKIYPSVGYALALVHSEDYTLSTSKGGKTQEISHDGENETDGGIQVGAGIQFNLNSNWFVAGEYKFQPGILGDGHVVMASIGYRF
;
A
#
# COMPACT_ATOMS: atom_id res chain seq x y z
N MET A 1 -43.50 -11.29 10.48
CA MET A 1 -42.05 -11.24 10.71
C MET A 1 -41.41 -12.19 9.71
N CYS A 2 -41.07 -11.70 8.53
CA CYS A 2 -40.46 -12.50 7.44
C CYS A 2 -38.95 -12.48 7.62
N VAL A 3 -38.38 -13.60 8.04
CA VAL A 3 -36.95 -13.83 8.02
C VAL A 3 -36.61 -14.18 6.58
N ALA A 4 -36.03 -13.24 5.85
CA ALA A 4 -35.43 -13.50 4.56
C ALA A 4 -34.12 -14.28 4.79
N LEU A 5 -34.19 -15.59 4.61
CA LEU A 5 -33.03 -16.46 4.51
C LEU A 5 -32.33 -16.08 3.18
N PHE A 6 -31.35 -15.22 3.28
CA PHE A 6 -30.36 -15.09 2.22
C PHE A 6 -29.60 -16.42 2.14
N SER A 7 -29.90 -17.22 1.14
CA SER A 7 -29.06 -18.35 0.72
C SER A 7 -27.74 -17.75 0.25
N MET A 8 -26.78 -17.63 1.14
CA MET A 8 -25.40 -17.28 0.81
C MET A 8 -24.81 -18.50 0.10
N SER A 9 -24.76 -18.42 -1.25
CA SER A 9 -23.95 -19.34 -2.03
C SER A 9 -22.51 -19.24 -1.51
N ALA A 10 -21.87 -20.38 -1.32
CA ALA A 10 -20.49 -20.46 -0.87
C ALA A 10 -19.60 -19.58 -1.78
N LEU A 11 -19.09 -18.49 -1.21
CA LEU A 11 -18.27 -17.50 -1.91
C LEU A 11 -16.78 -17.82 -1.70
N ALA A 12 -16.43 -19.11 -1.81
CA ALA A 12 -15.04 -19.53 -1.72
C ALA A 12 -14.26 -18.89 -2.88
N GLN A 13 -13.11 -18.34 -2.57
CA GLN A 13 -12.15 -17.96 -3.59
C GLN A 13 -11.61 -19.26 -4.18
N GLU A 14 -11.74 -19.42 -5.48
CA GLU A 14 -11.32 -20.63 -6.19
C GLU A 14 -9.95 -20.45 -6.81
N LYS A 15 -9.26 -21.57 -7.04
CA LYS A 15 -8.03 -21.58 -7.79
C LYS A 15 -8.25 -21.01 -9.18
N GLY A 16 -7.42 -20.03 -9.55
CA GLY A 16 -7.49 -19.35 -10.85
C GLY A 16 -8.28 -18.05 -10.85
N ASP A 17 -8.94 -17.69 -9.73
CA ASP A 17 -9.64 -16.42 -9.62
C ASP A 17 -8.68 -15.24 -9.79
N VAL A 18 -9.11 -14.28 -10.60
CA VAL A 18 -8.46 -12.99 -10.78
C VAL A 18 -9.30 -11.92 -10.10
N ALA A 19 -8.67 -11.02 -9.38
CA ALA A 19 -9.34 -9.85 -8.86
C ALA A 19 -8.51 -8.59 -9.14
N VAL A 20 -9.20 -7.48 -9.31
CA VAL A 20 -8.58 -6.15 -9.42
C VAL A 20 -9.29 -5.19 -8.49
N GLY A 21 -8.62 -4.14 -8.07
CA GLY A 21 -9.26 -3.18 -7.19
C GLY A 21 -8.45 -1.90 -6.99
N LEU A 22 -9.06 -1.01 -6.22
CA LEU A 22 -8.47 0.25 -5.79
C LEU A 22 -8.22 0.20 -4.28
N ARG A 23 -7.19 0.92 -3.86
CA ARG A 23 -6.86 1.07 -2.45
C ARG A 23 -6.43 2.48 -2.12
N GLY A 24 -6.64 2.88 -0.88
CA GLY A 24 -6.19 4.16 -0.38
C GLY A 24 -5.87 4.05 1.11
N GLY A 25 -4.94 4.86 1.57
CA GLY A 25 -4.55 4.81 2.97
C GLY A 25 -3.42 5.76 3.33
N ALA A 26 -2.73 5.45 4.39
CA ALA A 26 -1.64 6.26 4.92
C ALA A 26 -0.40 5.43 5.20
N ASN A 27 0.74 6.00 4.88
CA ASN A 27 2.06 5.52 5.27
C ASN A 27 2.60 6.42 6.39
N PHE A 28 2.99 5.81 7.50
CA PHE A 28 3.59 6.45 8.67
C PHE A 28 5.07 6.03 8.70
N ALA A 29 5.95 6.86 8.19
CA ALA A 29 7.39 6.59 8.20
C ALA A 29 8.09 7.36 9.32
N LYS A 30 9.11 6.74 9.93
CA LYS A 30 10.03 7.40 10.86
C LYS A 30 11.35 7.59 10.15
N ILE A 31 11.74 8.83 9.97
CA ILE A 31 13.01 9.22 9.35
C ILE A 31 13.94 9.74 10.44
N LYS A 32 15.15 9.21 10.52
CA LYS A 32 16.20 9.72 11.39
C LYS A 32 17.05 10.73 10.64
N VAL A 33 16.90 12.02 10.93
CA VAL A 33 17.73 13.09 10.38
C VAL A 33 18.57 13.69 11.51
N ILE A 34 19.89 13.54 11.45
CA ILE A 34 20.87 14.13 12.37
C ILE A 34 20.49 13.90 13.86
N GLY A 35 20.09 12.66 14.21
CA GLY A 35 19.78 12.29 15.60
C GLY A 35 18.39 12.71 16.12
N LEU A 36 17.55 13.30 15.28
CA LEU A 36 16.15 13.60 15.54
C LEU A 36 15.26 12.61 14.78
N GLU A 37 14.26 12.04 15.47
CA GLU A 37 13.25 11.21 14.83
C GLU A 37 12.08 12.10 14.40
N GLU A 38 11.85 12.22 13.11
CA GLU A 38 10.66 12.87 12.55
C GLU A 38 9.70 11.81 12.02
N SER A 39 8.42 11.94 12.39
CA SER A 39 7.33 11.13 11.84
C SER A 39 6.74 11.84 10.63
N VAL A 40 6.81 11.19 9.48
CA VAL A 40 6.20 11.68 8.25
C VAL A 40 4.99 10.82 7.92
N THR A 41 3.84 11.46 7.73
CA THR A 41 2.63 10.78 7.25
C THR A 41 2.38 11.17 5.81
N LYS A 42 2.30 10.18 4.92
CA LYS A 42 1.94 10.35 3.51
C LYS A 42 0.63 9.61 3.23
N LEU A 43 -0.29 10.25 2.54
CA LEU A 43 -1.48 9.60 1.99
C LEU A 43 -1.12 8.97 0.65
N GLY A 44 -1.68 7.79 0.37
CA GLY A 44 -1.46 7.08 -0.89
C GLY A 44 -2.76 6.59 -1.50
N LEU A 45 -2.80 6.59 -2.81
CA LEU A 45 -3.87 6.01 -3.62
C LEU A 45 -3.25 5.05 -4.62
N GLY A 46 -3.89 3.91 -4.84
CA GLY A 46 -3.33 2.90 -5.72
C GLY A 46 -4.33 1.91 -6.26
N ALA A 47 -3.80 0.96 -7.00
CA ALA A 47 -4.54 -0.16 -7.54
C ALA A 47 -3.78 -1.46 -7.26
N PHE A 48 -4.51 -2.56 -7.31
CA PHE A 48 -3.93 -3.89 -7.17
C PHE A 48 -4.58 -4.89 -8.12
N ALA A 49 -3.84 -5.93 -8.42
CA ALA A 49 -4.31 -7.13 -9.10
C ALA A 49 -3.93 -8.36 -8.27
N GLN A 50 -4.83 -9.30 -8.15
CA GLN A 50 -4.66 -10.53 -7.37
C GLN A 50 -4.91 -11.75 -8.24
N TYR A 51 -4.16 -12.81 -7.99
CA TYR A 51 -4.32 -14.11 -8.62
C TYR A 51 -4.30 -15.22 -7.57
N SER A 52 -5.33 -16.06 -7.55
CA SER A 52 -5.48 -17.17 -6.62
C SER A 52 -4.76 -18.40 -7.15
N LEU A 53 -3.61 -18.73 -6.56
CA LEU A 53 -2.87 -19.95 -6.89
C LEU A 53 -3.60 -21.19 -6.41
N THR A 54 -4.22 -21.10 -5.24
CA THR A 54 -5.05 -22.11 -4.59
C THR A 54 -6.12 -21.39 -3.76
N ASP A 55 -7.00 -22.12 -3.12
CA ASP A 55 -8.01 -21.60 -2.19
C ASP A 55 -7.42 -20.85 -0.98
N HIS A 56 -6.13 -21.05 -0.70
CA HIS A 56 -5.42 -20.46 0.43
C HIS A 56 -4.27 -19.54 0.02
N TRP A 57 -3.65 -19.72 -1.14
CA TRP A 57 -2.52 -18.94 -1.59
C TRP A 57 -2.91 -17.98 -2.69
N ARG A 58 -2.56 -16.72 -2.51
CA ARG A 58 -2.85 -15.63 -3.44
C ARG A 58 -1.60 -14.78 -3.66
N LEU A 59 -1.33 -14.47 -4.92
CA LEU A 59 -0.37 -13.43 -5.31
C LEU A 59 -1.09 -12.10 -5.46
N GLU A 60 -0.42 -11.02 -5.11
CA GLU A 60 -0.90 -9.67 -5.32
C GLU A 60 0.23 -8.81 -5.89
N LEU A 61 -0.07 -8.11 -6.98
CA LEU A 61 0.72 -7.01 -7.51
C LEU A 61 0.00 -5.71 -7.15
N GLU A 62 0.70 -4.75 -6.58
CA GLU A 62 0.15 -3.45 -6.21
C GLU A 62 1.00 -2.30 -6.73
N GLY A 63 0.34 -1.16 -7.00
CA GLY A 63 0.99 0.11 -7.29
C GLY A 63 0.31 1.20 -6.49
N ILE A 64 1.09 1.97 -5.71
CA ILE A 64 0.59 3.03 -4.84
C ILE A 64 1.33 4.31 -5.19
N TYR A 65 0.57 5.35 -5.49
CA TYR A 65 1.06 6.68 -5.71
C TYR A 65 0.86 7.54 -4.46
N HIS A 66 1.92 8.15 -3.99
CA HIS A 66 1.91 9.13 -2.91
C HIS A 66 2.06 10.53 -3.53
N PRO A 67 0.99 11.37 -3.47
CA PRO A 67 1.02 12.71 -4.02
C PRO A 67 2.15 13.55 -3.42
N MET A 68 2.64 14.47 -4.25
CA MET A 68 3.72 15.37 -3.89
C MET A 68 3.51 16.09 -2.57
N LYS A 69 4.48 15.95 -1.68
CA LYS A 69 4.58 16.69 -0.44
C LYS A 69 6.02 17.16 -0.30
N ASN A 70 6.21 18.49 -0.09
CA ASN A 70 7.54 19.10 0.02
C ASN A 70 8.46 18.81 -1.19
N HIS A 71 7.96 18.93 -2.42
CA HIS A 71 8.66 18.70 -3.69
C HIS A 71 9.11 17.24 -3.93
N VAL A 72 8.57 16.28 -3.19
CA VAL A 72 8.86 14.86 -3.34
C VAL A 72 7.56 14.08 -3.56
N SER A 73 7.50 13.33 -4.65
CA SER A 73 6.46 12.33 -4.92
C SER A 73 7.10 10.96 -5.02
N ASP A 74 6.36 9.91 -4.71
CA ASP A 74 6.84 8.54 -4.88
C ASP A 74 5.74 7.60 -5.39
N VAL A 75 6.19 6.60 -6.12
CA VAL A 75 5.39 5.46 -6.54
C VAL A 75 5.99 4.21 -5.91
N THR A 76 5.19 3.48 -5.16
CA THR A 76 5.59 2.20 -4.59
C THR A 76 4.95 1.07 -5.38
N LEU A 77 5.77 0.15 -5.91
CA LEU A 77 5.35 -1.09 -6.54
C LEU A 77 5.60 -2.25 -5.58
N GLY A 78 4.61 -3.10 -5.37
CA GLY A 78 4.71 -4.23 -4.44
C GLY A 78 4.29 -5.54 -5.09
N LEU A 79 5.02 -6.61 -4.77
CA LEU A 79 4.63 -7.99 -5.07
C LEU A 79 4.49 -8.74 -3.75
N ASN A 80 3.30 -9.25 -3.46
CA ASN A 80 2.93 -9.86 -2.20
C ASN A 80 2.42 -11.30 -2.39
N VAL A 81 2.67 -12.12 -1.39
CA VAL A 81 2.06 -13.44 -1.21
C VAL A 81 1.19 -13.39 0.03
N HIS A 82 -0.06 -13.81 -0.10
CA HIS A 82 -1.02 -13.89 0.98
C HIS A 82 -1.37 -15.35 1.28
N TYR A 83 -1.51 -15.69 2.55
CA TYR A 83 -2.09 -16.96 2.97
C TYR A 83 -3.46 -16.70 3.61
N LEU A 84 -4.52 -17.22 2.99
CA LEU A 84 -5.90 -16.93 3.34
C LEU A 84 -6.44 -17.95 4.36
N PHE A 85 -6.90 -17.45 5.49
CA PHE A 85 -7.70 -18.19 6.45
C PHE A 85 -9.17 -17.80 6.25
N ASN A 86 -9.97 -18.74 5.76
CA ASN A 86 -11.39 -18.52 5.51
C ASN A 86 -12.17 -18.68 6.82
N LEU A 87 -12.76 -17.61 7.32
CA LEU A 87 -13.67 -17.61 8.49
C LEU A 87 -15.12 -17.60 8.01
N GLY A 88 -15.54 -18.75 7.43
CA GLY A 88 -16.80 -18.84 6.69
C GLY A 88 -16.70 -18.18 5.31
N ASP A 89 -17.86 -17.90 4.71
CA ASP A 89 -17.95 -17.43 3.32
C ASP A 89 -17.68 -15.92 3.18
N ALA A 90 -17.96 -15.16 4.24
CA ALA A 90 -17.95 -13.71 4.20
C ALA A 90 -16.61 -13.08 4.60
N ILE A 91 -15.82 -13.74 5.45
CA ILE A 91 -14.63 -13.14 6.06
C ILE A 91 -13.40 -13.97 5.77
N LYS A 92 -12.34 -13.30 5.36
CA LYS A 92 -10.99 -13.89 5.22
C LYS A 92 -10.01 -13.04 5.98
N ILE A 93 -9.13 -13.67 6.75
CA ILE A 93 -7.96 -13.01 7.32
C ILE A 93 -6.71 -13.58 6.67
N TYR A 94 -5.70 -12.74 6.51
CA TYR A 94 -4.49 -13.18 5.84
C TYR A 94 -3.23 -12.46 6.35
N PRO A 95 -2.18 -13.17 6.70
CA PRO A 95 -0.83 -12.64 6.71
C PRO A 95 -0.36 -12.42 5.27
N SER A 96 0.54 -11.47 5.10
CA SER A 96 1.19 -11.16 3.83
C SER A 96 2.70 -11.01 4.01
N VAL A 97 3.44 -11.42 3.00
CA VAL A 97 4.86 -11.16 2.86
C VAL A 97 5.14 -10.80 1.41
N GLY A 98 6.01 -9.84 1.20
CA GLY A 98 6.31 -9.39 -0.15
C GLY A 98 7.58 -8.56 -0.23
N TYR A 99 7.79 -8.01 -1.41
CA TYR A 99 8.85 -7.06 -1.71
C TYR A 99 8.25 -5.81 -2.33
N ALA A 100 8.69 -4.65 -1.88
CA ALA A 100 8.27 -3.37 -2.42
C ALA A 100 9.46 -2.58 -2.95
N LEU A 101 9.22 -1.84 -4.05
CA LEU A 101 10.13 -0.90 -4.67
C LEU A 101 9.49 0.48 -4.63
N ALA A 102 10.15 1.44 -4.00
CA ALA A 102 9.77 2.83 -3.99
C ALA A 102 10.60 3.59 -5.03
N LEU A 103 9.93 4.22 -5.97
CA LEU A 103 10.51 5.09 -6.98
C LEU A 103 10.23 6.53 -6.54
N VAL A 104 11.26 7.21 -6.06
CA VAL A 104 11.17 8.57 -5.54
C VAL A 104 11.57 9.55 -6.64
N HIS A 105 10.74 10.56 -6.84
CA HIS A 105 11.01 11.67 -7.74
C HIS A 105 11.04 12.98 -6.93
N SER A 106 12.18 13.64 -6.93
CA SER A 106 12.38 14.96 -6.34
C SER A 106 12.46 16.00 -7.44
N GLU A 107 11.69 17.08 -7.29
CA GLU A 107 11.81 18.24 -8.21
C GLU A 107 12.96 19.15 -7.81
N ASP A 108 13.50 19.85 -8.82
CA ASP A 108 14.49 20.91 -8.61
C ASP A 108 13.89 22.02 -7.74
N TYR A 109 14.60 22.42 -6.69
CA TYR A 109 14.21 23.61 -5.93
C TYR A 109 15.42 24.49 -5.62
N THR A 110 15.19 25.80 -5.67
CA THR A 110 16.21 26.80 -5.35
C THR A 110 15.85 27.46 -4.03
N LEU A 111 16.73 27.31 -3.05
CA LEU A 111 16.61 28.04 -1.77
C LEU A 111 17.40 29.35 -1.88
N SER A 112 16.69 30.47 -1.83
CA SER A 112 17.29 31.79 -1.74
C SER A 112 17.39 32.21 -0.29
N THR A 113 18.59 32.22 0.28
CA THR A 113 18.85 32.71 1.62
C THR A 113 19.49 34.10 1.54
N SER A 114 18.77 35.13 2.01
CA SER A 114 19.31 36.48 2.11
C SER A 114 19.82 36.75 3.53
N LYS A 115 21.13 36.86 3.69
CA LYS A 115 21.76 37.25 4.95
C LYS A 115 22.75 38.42 4.68
N GLY A 116 22.48 39.57 5.27
CA GLY A 116 23.41 40.72 5.19
C GLY A 116 23.55 41.34 3.79
N GLY A 117 22.47 41.40 2.98
CA GLY A 117 22.48 42.02 1.64
C GLY A 117 23.15 41.20 0.53
N LYS A 118 23.51 39.93 0.79
CA LYS A 118 23.95 38.98 -0.22
C LYS A 118 22.93 37.86 -0.29
N THR A 119 22.36 37.66 -1.48
CA THR A 119 21.50 36.51 -1.78
C THR A 119 22.42 35.36 -2.22
N GLN A 120 22.41 34.26 -1.48
CA GLN A 120 22.97 32.99 -1.92
C GLN A 120 21.83 32.12 -2.43
N GLU A 121 21.91 31.71 -3.66
CA GLU A 121 21.02 30.72 -4.26
C GLU A 121 21.71 29.36 -4.17
N ILE A 122 21.09 28.43 -3.48
CA ILE A 122 21.49 27.04 -3.44
C ILE A 122 20.46 26.29 -4.28
N SER A 123 20.85 25.91 -5.49
CA SER A 123 20.06 25.02 -6.33
C SER A 123 20.33 23.57 -5.94
N HIS A 124 19.28 22.81 -5.75
CA HIS A 124 19.31 21.36 -5.60
C HIS A 124 18.75 20.77 -6.89
N ASP A 125 19.58 20.01 -7.60
CA ASP A 125 19.14 19.30 -8.80
C ASP A 125 18.28 18.11 -8.37
N GLY A 126 17.13 17.93 -9.04
CA GLY A 126 16.23 16.82 -8.77
C GLY A 126 16.90 15.48 -9.02
N GLU A 127 16.74 14.58 -8.10
CA GLU A 127 17.34 13.24 -8.16
C GLU A 127 16.24 12.18 -8.12
N ASN A 128 16.41 11.13 -8.95
CA ASN A 128 15.57 9.96 -8.92
C ASN A 128 16.26 8.90 -8.07
N GLU A 129 15.64 8.53 -6.97
CA GLU A 129 16.14 7.49 -6.07
C GLU A 129 15.20 6.28 -6.11
N THR A 130 15.79 5.09 -6.09
CA THR A 130 15.04 3.84 -5.98
C THR A 130 15.45 3.14 -4.71
N ASP A 131 14.48 2.88 -3.86
CA ASP A 131 14.65 2.12 -2.63
C ASP A 131 13.76 0.89 -2.63
N GLY A 132 14.18 -0.19 -1.99
CA GLY A 132 13.40 -1.40 -2.01
C GLY A 132 13.72 -2.33 -0.86
N GLY A 133 12.70 -3.09 -0.42
CA GLY A 133 12.87 -3.99 0.71
C GLY A 133 11.70 -4.95 0.89
N ILE A 134 11.89 -5.82 1.87
CA ILE A 134 10.86 -6.77 2.29
C ILE A 134 9.74 -6.02 3.00
N GLN A 135 8.50 -6.43 2.75
CA GLN A 135 7.34 -5.99 3.52
C GLN A 135 6.60 -7.18 4.10
N VAL A 136 6.10 -7.01 5.32
CA VAL A 136 5.29 -8.02 6.00
C VAL A 136 4.01 -7.37 6.51
N GLY A 137 2.91 -8.10 6.48
CA GLY A 137 1.64 -7.51 6.86
C GLY A 137 0.58 -8.52 7.24
N ALA A 138 -0.59 -8.00 7.51
CA ALA A 138 -1.80 -8.78 7.69
C ALA A 138 -3.02 -7.96 7.26
N GLY A 139 -4.06 -8.65 6.80
CA GLY A 139 -5.29 -8.01 6.38
C GLY A 139 -6.52 -8.82 6.73
N ILE A 140 -7.65 -8.13 6.64
CA ILE A 140 -8.98 -8.69 6.74
C ILE A 140 -9.78 -8.29 5.50
N GLN A 141 -10.44 -9.26 4.89
CA GLN A 141 -11.28 -9.08 3.72
C GLN A 141 -12.71 -9.49 4.05
N PHE A 142 -13.66 -8.67 3.62
CA PHE A 142 -15.09 -8.93 3.73
C PHE A 142 -15.68 -9.05 2.32
N ASN A 143 -16.20 -10.22 1.98
CA ASN A 143 -16.90 -10.46 0.72
C ASN A 143 -18.32 -9.85 0.85
N LEU A 144 -18.63 -8.88 0.01
CA LEU A 144 -19.96 -8.24 -0.03
C LEU A 144 -20.95 -9.08 -0.83
N ASN A 145 -20.46 -9.74 -1.88
CA ASN A 145 -21.18 -10.71 -2.69
C ASN A 145 -20.17 -11.60 -3.43
N SER A 146 -20.60 -12.34 -4.45
CA SER A 146 -19.73 -13.27 -5.22
C SER A 146 -18.52 -12.57 -5.85
N ASN A 147 -18.68 -11.31 -6.25
CA ASN A 147 -17.68 -10.59 -7.03
C ASN A 147 -16.99 -9.47 -6.23
N TRP A 148 -17.74 -8.71 -5.44
CA TRP A 148 -17.23 -7.53 -4.74
C TRP A 148 -16.74 -7.86 -3.32
N PHE A 149 -15.63 -7.28 -2.95
CA PHE A 149 -15.11 -7.33 -1.58
C PHE A 149 -14.49 -6.00 -1.16
N VAL A 150 -14.41 -5.80 0.14
CA VAL A 150 -13.63 -4.72 0.76
C VAL A 150 -12.59 -5.36 1.67
N ALA A 151 -11.44 -4.70 1.84
CA ALA A 151 -10.41 -5.20 2.74
C ALA A 151 -9.71 -4.04 3.46
N GLY A 152 -9.24 -4.33 4.66
CA GLY A 152 -8.31 -3.51 5.41
C GLY A 152 -6.99 -4.26 5.58
N GLU A 153 -5.87 -3.57 5.38
CA GLU A 153 -4.54 -4.17 5.44
C GLU A 153 -3.58 -3.26 6.19
N TYR A 154 -2.75 -3.88 7.01
CA TYR A 154 -1.60 -3.26 7.66
C TYR A 154 -0.34 -3.92 7.15
N LYS A 155 0.68 -3.11 6.79
CA LYS A 155 2.01 -3.57 6.39
C LYS A 155 3.09 -2.84 7.17
N PHE A 156 4.15 -3.55 7.48
CA PHE A 156 5.40 -3.01 7.98
C PHE A 156 6.46 -3.14 6.89
N GLN A 157 7.13 -2.05 6.59
CA GLN A 157 8.14 -1.89 5.53
C GLN A 157 9.44 -1.41 6.16
N PRO A 158 10.27 -2.32 6.72
CA PRO A 158 11.55 -1.92 7.32
C PRO A 158 12.52 -1.45 6.24
N GLY A 159 13.12 -0.27 6.45
CA GLY A 159 14.17 0.28 5.59
C GLY A 159 13.72 0.84 4.25
N ILE A 160 12.45 0.81 3.90
CA ILE A 160 11.94 1.44 2.68
C ILE A 160 11.54 2.88 3.02
N LEU A 161 12.31 3.87 2.52
CA LEU A 161 12.14 5.29 2.85
C LEU A 161 12.10 5.55 4.38
N GLY A 162 12.86 4.77 5.16
CA GLY A 162 12.78 4.67 6.60
C GLY A 162 11.88 3.50 7.06
N ASP A 163 11.71 3.33 8.38
CA ASP A 163 10.79 2.31 8.90
C ASP A 163 9.34 2.78 8.72
N GLY A 164 8.62 2.16 7.79
CA GLY A 164 7.26 2.52 7.41
C GLY A 164 6.19 1.59 7.98
N HIS A 165 5.10 2.18 8.45
CA HIS A 165 3.87 1.50 8.82
C HIS A 165 2.77 1.94 7.86
N VAL A 166 2.22 1.02 7.08
CA VAL A 166 1.23 1.31 6.05
C VAL A 166 -0.12 0.75 6.45
N VAL A 167 -1.16 1.57 6.43
CA VAL A 167 -2.55 1.17 6.66
C VAL A 167 -3.36 1.50 5.41
N MET A 168 -3.98 0.49 4.80
CA MET A 168 -4.75 0.63 3.58
C MET A 168 -6.15 0.08 3.73
N ALA A 169 -7.11 0.75 3.10
CA ALA A 169 -8.44 0.22 2.83
C ALA A 169 -8.60 0.03 1.33
N SER A 170 -9.28 -1.03 0.92
CA SER A 170 -9.41 -1.39 -0.48
C SER A 170 -10.82 -1.89 -0.81
N ILE A 171 -11.20 -1.71 -2.09
CA ILE A 171 -12.36 -2.31 -2.72
C ILE A 171 -11.90 -3.06 -3.96
N GLY A 172 -12.35 -4.28 -4.14
CA GLY A 172 -11.97 -5.13 -5.26
C GLY A 172 -13.14 -5.85 -5.90
N TYR A 173 -12.92 -6.22 -7.15
CA TYR A 173 -13.83 -7.03 -7.96
C TYR A 173 -13.13 -8.30 -8.41
N ARG A 174 -13.79 -9.44 -8.21
CA ARG A 174 -13.35 -10.78 -8.60
C ARG A 174 -14.14 -11.22 -9.84
N PHE A 175 -13.41 -11.80 -10.79
CA PHE A 175 -13.96 -12.31 -12.03
C PHE A 175 -14.28 -13.79 -11.94
#